data_bab09ded9382e757387e2ad11148c3cb
#
_entry.id   bab09ded9382e757387e2ad11148c3cb
#
_cell.length_a   1.000
_cell.length_b   1.000
_cell.length_c   1.000
_cell.angle_alpha   90.00
_cell.angle_beta   90.00
_cell.angle_gamma   90.00
#
_symmetry.space_group_name_H-M   'P 1'
#
loop_
_entity.id
_entity.type
_entity.pdbx_description
1 polymer ?
#
loop_
_entity_poly.entity_id
_entity_poly.type
_entity_poly.pdbx_seq_one_letter_code
_entity_poly.pdbx_strand_id
1 'polypeptide(L)'
;MDIAIVTGDAPLQDNNALSLWSERTLIALPEGHSLADREVVYWTDLRNETVLLSHYDPGRELEDLLMSKLVCPEDRPKIERHDVSRGIIKSLVSVGFGVSLVTESDIGASFSGLIYRELRDGTGPSRIGHSAHWRPNNDNPALAGFLKLLGERYPSPSI
;
A
#
# COMPACT_ATOMS: atom_id res chain seq x y z
N MET A 1 7.19 10.51 -20.85
CA MET A 1 6.10 10.34 -19.86
C MET A 1 5.72 11.73 -19.34
N ASP A 2 4.47 12.09 -19.46
CA ASP A 2 3.97 13.41 -19.09
C ASP A 2 3.48 13.49 -17.64
N ILE A 3 2.93 12.40 -17.13
CA ILE A 3 2.40 12.28 -15.78
C ILE A 3 2.58 10.84 -15.28
N ALA A 4 2.86 10.70 -14.00
CA ALA A 4 2.89 9.41 -13.32
C ALA A 4 1.93 9.43 -12.13
N ILE A 5 1.14 8.38 -11.98
CA ILE A 5 0.34 8.14 -10.77
C ILE A 5 1.12 7.12 -9.95
N VAL A 6 1.48 7.50 -8.73
CA VAL A 6 2.34 6.71 -7.86
C VAL A 6 1.68 6.47 -6.50
N THR A 7 2.04 5.36 -5.90
CA THR A 7 1.67 5.02 -4.53
C THR A 7 2.70 5.59 -3.56
N GLY A 8 2.24 6.10 -2.42
CA GLY A 8 3.07 6.70 -1.40
C GLY A 8 3.02 8.23 -1.44
N ASP A 9 3.48 8.84 -0.35
CA ASP A 9 3.39 10.29 -0.13
C ASP A 9 4.72 11.02 -0.35
N ALA A 10 5.79 10.31 -0.70
CA ALA A 10 7.10 10.92 -0.89
C ALA A 10 7.10 11.75 -2.18
N PRO A 11 7.32 13.09 -2.10
CA PRO A 11 7.43 13.91 -3.29
C PRO A 11 8.67 13.48 -4.07
N LEU A 12 8.50 13.25 -5.36
CA LEU A 12 9.63 13.15 -6.27
C LEU A 12 10.27 14.53 -6.34
N GLN A 13 11.58 14.60 -6.06
CA GLN A 13 12.31 15.88 -6.10
C GLN A 13 12.08 16.57 -7.45
N ASP A 14 11.84 17.87 -7.39
CA ASP A 14 11.68 18.77 -8.53
C ASP A 14 10.45 18.52 -9.42
N ASN A 15 9.48 17.73 -8.95
CA ASN A 15 8.21 17.53 -9.65
C ASN A 15 7.06 18.25 -8.93
N ASN A 16 6.05 18.65 -9.71
CA ASN A 16 4.76 19.03 -9.17
C ASN A 16 3.98 17.77 -8.79
N ALA A 17 3.13 17.88 -7.77
CA ALA A 17 2.33 16.77 -7.30
C ALA A 17 0.90 17.18 -6.97
N LEU A 18 -0.03 16.25 -7.18
CA LEU A 18 -1.44 16.38 -6.80
C LEU A 18 -1.86 15.11 -6.07
N SER A 19 -2.30 15.24 -4.82
CA SER A 19 -2.90 14.13 -4.07
C SER A 19 -4.23 13.74 -4.68
N LEU A 20 -4.46 12.46 -4.92
CA LEU A 20 -5.66 11.95 -5.58
C LEU A 20 -6.59 11.27 -4.58
N TRP A 21 -6.19 10.12 -4.04
CA TRP A 21 -6.98 9.36 -3.07
C TRP A 21 -6.05 8.63 -2.09
N SER A 22 -6.63 8.08 -1.03
CA SER A 22 -5.93 7.15 -0.15
C SER A 22 -6.75 5.87 0.02
N GLU A 23 -6.07 4.78 0.32
CA GLU A 23 -6.66 3.48 0.59
C GLU A 23 -6.22 2.96 1.96
N ARG A 24 -7.08 2.19 2.61
CA ARG A 24 -6.68 1.47 3.82
C ARG A 24 -5.63 0.42 3.47
N THR A 25 -4.67 0.25 4.35
CA THR A 25 -3.70 -0.85 4.29
C THR A 25 -4.25 -2.04 5.07
N LEU A 26 -4.21 -3.20 4.46
CA LEU A 26 -4.71 -4.44 5.01
C LEU A 26 -3.59 -5.45 5.10
N ILE A 27 -3.75 -6.42 5.99
CA ILE A 27 -2.92 -7.62 6.01
C ILE A 27 -3.66 -8.77 5.35
N ALA A 28 -2.97 -9.47 4.45
CA ALA A 28 -3.43 -10.71 3.86
C ALA A 28 -2.88 -11.89 4.67
N LEU A 29 -3.76 -12.75 5.14
CA LEU A 29 -3.46 -13.88 6.01
C LEU A 29 -3.95 -15.17 5.36
N PRO A 30 -3.26 -16.31 5.59
CA PRO A 30 -3.84 -17.59 5.24
C PRO A 30 -5.03 -17.88 6.15
N GLU A 31 -6.02 -18.62 5.63
CA GLU A 31 -7.11 -19.17 6.46
C GLU A 31 -6.53 -19.98 7.62
N GLY A 32 -7.11 -19.82 8.82
CA GLY A 32 -6.64 -20.51 10.01
C GLY A 32 -5.45 -19.86 10.72
N HIS A 33 -4.92 -18.75 10.20
CA HIS A 33 -3.91 -17.99 10.90
C HIS A 33 -4.44 -17.41 12.22
N SER A 34 -3.63 -17.37 13.26
CA SER A 34 -4.06 -16.88 14.58
C SER A 34 -4.59 -15.44 14.55
N LEU A 35 -4.02 -14.57 13.72
CA LEU A 35 -4.48 -13.20 13.56
C LEU A 35 -5.80 -13.09 12.79
N ALA A 36 -6.23 -14.12 12.09
CA ALA A 36 -7.49 -14.14 11.35
C ALA A 36 -8.72 -14.11 12.26
N ASP A 37 -8.59 -14.51 13.54
CA ASP A 37 -9.65 -14.46 14.52
C ASP A 37 -9.94 -13.04 15.02
N ARG A 38 -9.07 -12.08 14.71
CA ARG A 38 -9.23 -10.67 15.05
C ARG A 38 -9.88 -9.92 13.90
N GLU A 39 -10.77 -8.98 14.21
CA GLU A 39 -11.32 -8.07 13.20
C GLU A 39 -10.30 -7.02 12.76
N VAL A 40 -9.42 -6.64 13.69
CA VAL A 40 -8.38 -5.63 13.50
C VAL A 40 -7.04 -6.19 13.95
N VAL A 41 -6.02 -5.90 13.18
CA VAL A 41 -4.63 -6.25 13.47
C VAL A 41 -3.83 -4.95 13.64
N TYR A 42 -3.02 -4.89 14.67
CA TYR A 42 -2.10 -3.76 14.88
C TYR A 42 -0.73 -4.08 14.29
N TRP A 43 -0.01 -3.04 13.89
CA TRP A 43 1.33 -3.22 13.33
C TRP A 43 2.25 -4.02 14.25
N THR A 44 2.16 -3.82 15.55
CA THR A 44 2.95 -4.56 16.56
C THR A 44 2.61 -6.04 16.64
N ASP A 45 1.44 -6.46 16.18
CA ASP A 45 1.06 -7.88 16.11
C ASP A 45 1.85 -8.65 15.06
N LEU A 46 2.54 -7.95 14.14
CA LEU A 46 3.32 -8.55 13.07
C LEU A 46 4.72 -9.00 13.50
N ARG A 47 5.14 -8.70 14.70
CA ARG A 47 6.49 -8.88 15.23
C ARG A 47 7.11 -10.25 14.94
N ASN A 48 6.35 -11.31 15.08
CA ASN A 48 6.83 -12.69 14.90
C ASN A 48 6.44 -13.29 13.54
N GLU A 49 5.94 -12.45 12.64
CA GLU A 49 5.50 -12.89 11.32
C GLU A 49 6.61 -12.76 10.29
N THR A 50 6.43 -13.45 9.17
CA THR A 50 7.20 -13.20 7.95
C THR A 50 6.31 -12.49 6.95
N VAL A 51 6.68 -11.28 6.56
CA VAL A 51 5.93 -10.46 5.60
C VAL A 51 6.56 -10.65 4.22
N LEU A 52 5.77 -11.18 3.29
CA LEU A 52 6.16 -11.40 1.90
C LEU A 52 5.72 -10.19 1.07
N LEU A 53 6.65 -9.56 0.37
CA LEU A 53 6.37 -8.41 -0.49
C LEU A 53 6.97 -8.63 -1.87
N SER A 54 6.27 -8.11 -2.87
CA SER A 54 6.77 -8.10 -4.24
C SER A 54 7.79 -6.97 -4.43
N HIS A 55 8.77 -7.16 -5.32
CA HIS A 55 9.61 -6.07 -5.81
C HIS A 55 8.83 -5.07 -6.67
N TYR A 56 7.67 -5.47 -7.19
CA TYR A 56 6.82 -4.62 -8.00
C TYR A 56 5.92 -3.72 -7.14
N ASP A 57 5.55 -2.58 -7.68
CA ASP A 57 4.66 -1.61 -7.04
C ASP A 57 3.34 -2.28 -6.57
N PRO A 58 2.83 -2.01 -5.37
CA PRO A 58 3.32 -1.08 -4.34
C PRO A 58 4.15 -1.72 -3.21
N GLY A 59 4.86 -2.79 -3.47
CA GLY A 59 5.59 -3.55 -2.42
C GLY A 59 6.57 -2.71 -1.64
N ARG A 60 7.35 -1.86 -2.31
CA ARG A 60 8.33 -0.97 -1.66
C ARG A 60 7.64 0.08 -0.79
N GLU A 61 6.58 0.68 -1.28
CA GLU A 61 5.82 1.71 -0.56
C GLU A 61 5.14 1.13 0.68
N LEU A 62 4.64 -0.09 0.60
CA LEU A 62 4.07 -0.82 1.75
C LEU A 62 5.15 -1.18 2.77
N GLU A 63 6.35 -1.56 2.32
CA GLU A 63 7.48 -1.78 3.22
C GLU A 63 7.88 -0.48 3.92
N ASP A 64 7.99 0.63 3.20
CA ASP A 64 8.31 1.93 3.78
C ASP A 64 7.26 2.34 4.83
N LEU A 65 5.99 2.09 4.56
CA LEU A 65 4.92 2.32 5.53
C LEU A 65 5.10 1.46 6.78
N LEU A 66 5.37 0.17 6.64
CA LEU A 66 5.65 -0.73 7.76
C LEU A 66 6.80 -0.21 8.61
N MET A 67 7.91 0.16 7.97
CA MET A 67 9.10 0.68 8.67
C MET A 67 8.80 1.99 9.40
N SER A 68 7.92 2.84 8.86
CA SER A 68 7.50 4.08 9.51
C SER A 68 6.60 3.83 10.72
N LYS A 69 5.84 2.76 10.73
CA LYS A 69 4.95 2.37 11.85
C LYS A 69 5.67 1.62 12.95
N LEU A 70 6.75 0.91 12.61
CA LEU A 70 7.54 0.09 13.55
C LEU A 70 8.96 0.65 13.64
N VAL A 71 9.09 1.74 14.39
CA VAL A 71 10.38 2.46 14.56
C VAL A 71 11.40 1.59 15.31
N CYS A 72 10.95 0.86 16.35
CA CYS A 72 11.82 -0.03 17.11
C CYS A 72 12.13 -1.29 16.30
N PRO A 73 13.41 -1.62 16.04
CA PRO A 73 13.76 -2.80 15.26
C PRO A 73 13.25 -4.12 15.85
N GLU A 74 13.11 -4.20 17.18
CA GLU A 74 12.61 -5.39 17.87
C GLU A 74 11.14 -5.70 17.57
N ASP A 75 10.37 -4.70 17.14
CA ASP A 75 8.95 -4.85 16.82
C ASP A 75 8.73 -5.24 15.36
N ARG A 76 9.77 -5.22 14.54
CA ARG A 76 9.67 -5.47 13.11
C ARG A 76 9.59 -6.96 12.79
N PRO A 77 8.70 -7.35 11.86
CA PRO A 77 8.69 -8.71 11.34
C PRO A 77 9.89 -8.96 10.42
N LYS A 78 10.11 -10.22 10.09
CA LYS A 78 11.00 -10.57 8.99
C LYS A 78 10.33 -10.16 7.68
N ILE A 79 11.06 -9.47 6.82
CA ILE A 79 10.57 -9.07 5.50
C ILE A 79 11.31 -9.87 4.43
N GLU A 80 10.55 -10.56 3.59
CA GLU A 80 11.07 -11.26 2.41
C GLU A 80 10.55 -10.58 1.14
N ARG A 81 11.46 -10.15 0.31
CA ARG A 81 11.15 -9.54 -1.00
C ARG A 81 11.32 -10.59 -2.08
N HIS A 82 10.32 -10.70 -2.94
CA HIS A 82 10.31 -11.66 -4.03
C HIS A 82 10.12 -10.96 -5.37
N ASP A 83 10.90 -11.37 -6.36
CA ASP A 83 10.78 -10.88 -7.73
C ASP A 83 9.68 -11.62 -8.50
N VAL A 84 8.47 -11.49 -7.98
CA VAL A 84 7.26 -12.12 -8.52
C VAL A 84 6.08 -11.16 -8.42
N SER A 85 5.03 -11.42 -9.18
CA SER A 85 3.81 -10.61 -9.16
C SER A 85 3.08 -10.68 -7.80
N ARG A 86 2.22 -9.70 -7.55
CA ARG A 86 1.36 -9.69 -6.34
C ARG A 86 0.47 -10.92 -6.27
N GLY A 87 0.01 -11.44 -7.41
CA GLY A 87 -0.78 -12.67 -7.45
C GLY A 87 -0.01 -13.88 -6.93
N ILE A 88 1.27 -14.00 -7.27
CA ILE A 88 2.13 -15.07 -6.77
C ILE A 88 2.40 -14.89 -5.27
N ILE A 89 2.59 -13.66 -4.79
CA ILE A 89 2.70 -13.39 -3.35
C ILE A 89 1.44 -13.90 -2.62
N LYS A 90 0.24 -13.61 -3.13
CA LYS A 90 -1.02 -14.11 -2.55
C LYS A 90 -1.08 -15.63 -2.52
N SER A 91 -0.60 -16.29 -3.56
CA SER A 91 -0.51 -17.76 -3.59
C SER A 91 0.41 -18.30 -2.50
N LEU A 92 1.57 -17.68 -2.30
CA LEU A 92 2.51 -18.06 -1.23
C LEU A 92 1.89 -17.88 0.15
N VAL A 93 1.17 -16.79 0.38
CA VAL A 93 0.44 -16.55 1.63
C VAL A 93 -0.63 -17.61 1.85
N SER A 94 -1.40 -17.95 0.81
CA SER A 94 -2.51 -18.92 0.92
C SER A 94 -2.04 -20.32 1.33
N VAL A 95 -0.79 -20.68 1.01
CA VAL A 95 -0.21 -21.98 1.42
C VAL A 95 0.64 -21.90 2.68
N GLY A 96 0.67 -20.77 3.36
CA GLY A 96 1.24 -20.64 4.69
C GLY A 96 2.72 -20.23 4.76
N PHE A 97 3.31 -19.70 3.70
CA PHE A 97 4.70 -19.21 3.71
C PHE A 97 4.91 -17.91 4.49
N GLY A 98 3.84 -17.21 4.80
CA GLY A 98 3.89 -15.95 5.53
C GLY A 98 2.59 -15.17 5.38
N VAL A 99 2.67 -13.88 5.66
CA VAL A 99 1.58 -12.92 5.49
C VAL A 99 2.01 -11.85 4.48
N SER A 100 1.11 -10.98 4.03
CA SER A 100 1.49 -9.88 3.15
C SER A 100 0.67 -8.63 3.44
N LEU A 101 1.17 -7.50 2.98
CA LEU A 101 0.47 -6.22 3.03
C LEU A 101 -0.18 -5.95 1.67
N VAL A 102 -1.41 -5.48 1.70
CA VAL A 102 -2.17 -5.13 0.51
C VAL A 102 -2.95 -3.84 0.75
N THR A 103 -3.50 -3.26 -0.32
CA THR A 103 -4.41 -2.12 -0.22
C THR A 103 -5.85 -2.57 -0.44
N GLU A 104 -6.83 -1.71 -0.11
CA GLU A 104 -8.26 -2.02 -0.27
C GLU A 104 -8.62 -2.48 -1.69
N SER A 105 -8.00 -1.90 -2.69
CA SER A 105 -8.27 -2.26 -4.09
C SER A 105 -7.92 -3.70 -4.44
N ASP A 106 -7.06 -4.33 -3.66
CA ASP A 106 -6.71 -5.75 -3.85
C ASP A 106 -7.82 -6.73 -3.45
N ILE A 107 -8.79 -6.27 -2.63
CA ILE A 107 -9.90 -7.12 -2.16
C ILE A 107 -10.86 -7.49 -3.28
N GLY A 108 -10.93 -6.68 -4.34
CA GLY A 108 -11.87 -6.86 -5.45
C GLY A 108 -11.72 -8.16 -6.23
N ALA A 109 -10.58 -8.84 -6.12
CA ALA A 109 -10.35 -10.15 -6.68
C ALA A 109 -10.47 -11.22 -5.59
N SER A 110 -11.44 -12.10 -5.70
CA SER A 110 -11.57 -13.25 -4.80
C SER A 110 -10.35 -14.16 -4.94
N PHE A 111 -9.70 -14.47 -3.83
CA PHE A 111 -8.54 -15.37 -3.80
C PHE A 111 -8.76 -16.44 -2.74
N SER A 112 -8.83 -17.69 -3.16
CA SER A 112 -9.09 -18.84 -2.27
C SER A 112 -7.96 -18.98 -1.24
N GLY A 113 -8.34 -19.22 0.01
CA GLY A 113 -7.37 -19.46 1.09
C GLY A 113 -6.82 -18.20 1.74
N LEU A 114 -7.26 -17.00 1.34
CA LEU A 114 -6.87 -15.74 1.94
C LEU A 114 -7.98 -15.09 2.74
N ILE A 115 -7.56 -14.45 3.84
CA ILE A 115 -8.38 -13.57 4.66
C ILE A 115 -7.69 -12.22 4.75
N TYR A 116 -8.45 -11.14 4.69
CA TYR A 116 -7.94 -9.78 4.84
C TYR A 116 -8.40 -9.18 6.16
N ARG A 117 -7.51 -8.48 6.84
CA ARG A 117 -7.82 -7.75 8.07
C ARG A 117 -7.26 -6.34 8.00
N GLU A 118 -7.98 -5.40 8.60
CA GLU A 118 -7.55 -4.01 8.68
C GLU A 118 -6.32 -3.87 9.57
N LEU A 119 -5.33 -3.10 9.11
CA LEU A 119 -4.17 -2.71 9.92
C LEU A 119 -4.44 -1.36 10.55
N ARG A 120 -4.24 -1.28 11.86
CA ARG A 120 -4.39 -0.04 12.65
C ARG A 120 -3.16 0.30 13.45
N ASP A 121 -3.03 1.59 13.71
CA ASP A 121 -2.20 2.11 14.80
C ASP A 121 -3.09 2.77 15.86
N GLY A 122 -2.50 3.45 16.85
CA GLY A 122 -3.24 4.11 17.93
C GLY A 122 -4.15 5.25 17.47
N THR A 123 -4.06 5.70 16.22
CA THR A 123 -4.87 6.80 15.66
C THR A 123 -6.00 6.33 14.77
N GLY A 124 -6.03 5.05 14.39
CA GLY A 124 -7.06 4.47 13.53
C GLY A 124 -6.51 3.64 12.38
N PRO A 125 -7.31 3.41 11.32
CA PRO A 125 -6.87 2.65 10.15
C PRO A 125 -5.66 3.28 9.49
N SER A 126 -4.65 2.47 9.18
CA SER A 126 -3.50 2.92 8.41
C SER A 126 -3.87 3.05 6.94
N ARG A 127 -3.44 4.14 6.32
CA ARG A 127 -3.76 4.48 4.94
C ARG A 127 -2.50 4.73 4.15
N ILE A 128 -2.57 4.47 2.85
CA ILE A 128 -1.53 4.80 1.89
C ILE A 128 -2.12 5.68 0.79
N GLY A 129 -1.43 6.76 0.45
CA GLY A 129 -1.87 7.73 -0.53
C GLY A 129 -1.47 7.37 -1.95
N HIS A 130 -2.22 7.91 -2.91
CA HIS A 130 -1.88 7.90 -4.33
C HIS A 130 -1.86 9.33 -4.83
N SER A 131 -0.84 9.68 -5.60
CA SER A 131 -0.65 11.03 -6.12
C SER A 131 -0.20 11.02 -7.57
N ALA A 132 -0.54 12.08 -8.29
CA ALA A 132 -0.05 12.34 -9.62
C ALA A 132 1.18 13.23 -9.54
N HIS A 133 2.20 12.94 -10.33
CA HIS A 133 3.44 13.70 -10.41
C HIS A 133 3.77 14.04 -11.87
N TRP A 134 4.22 15.25 -12.11
CA TRP A 134 4.64 15.70 -13.44
C TRP A 134 5.75 16.75 -13.33
N ARG A 135 6.52 16.91 -14.40
CA ARG A 135 7.59 17.91 -14.43
C ARG A 135 7.04 19.31 -14.57
N PRO A 136 7.57 20.29 -13.81
CA PRO A 136 7.09 21.69 -13.88
C PRO A 136 7.20 22.31 -15.26
N ASN A 137 8.16 21.89 -16.05
CA ASN A 137 8.45 22.44 -17.41
C ASN A 137 7.72 21.67 -18.53
N ASN A 138 6.79 20.78 -18.21
CA ASN A 138 6.02 20.07 -19.21
C ASN A 138 4.96 21.00 -19.78
N ASP A 139 5.04 21.28 -21.08
CA ASP A 139 4.16 22.18 -21.82
C ASP A 139 3.12 21.45 -22.69
N ASN A 140 2.96 20.15 -22.51
CA ASN A 140 1.96 19.38 -23.25
C ASN A 140 0.55 19.85 -22.87
N PRO A 141 -0.24 20.42 -23.83
CA PRO A 141 -1.57 20.92 -23.53
C PRO A 141 -2.55 19.83 -23.06
N ALA A 142 -2.35 18.58 -23.47
CA ALA A 142 -3.15 17.45 -22.99
C ALA A 142 -2.96 17.20 -21.49
N LEU A 143 -1.76 17.46 -20.97
CA LEU A 143 -1.47 17.37 -19.53
C LEU A 143 -2.32 18.35 -18.73
N ALA A 144 -2.39 19.60 -19.16
CA ALA A 144 -3.21 20.62 -18.47
C ALA A 144 -4.68 20.24 -18.41
N GLY A 145 -5.24 19.70 -19.51
CA GLY A 145 -6.62 19.18 -19.55
C GLY A 145 -6.83 18.01 -18.62
N PHE A 146 -5.89 17.07 -18.60
CA PHE A 146 -5.95 15.90 -17.72
C PHE A 146 -5.85 16.28 -16.24
N LEU A 147 -4.94 17.18 -15.88
CA LEU A 147 -4.80 17.68 -14.51
C LEU A 147 -6.09 18.36 -14.03
N LYS A 148 -6.77 19.12 -14.90
CA LYS A 148 -8.06 19.72 -14.58
C LYS A 148 -9.10 18.65 -14.24
N LEU A 149 -9.21 17.59 -15.03
CA LEU A 149 -10.12 16.48 -14.79
C LEU A 149 -9.78 15.76 -13.47
N LEU A 150 -8.49 15.52 -13.17
CA LEU A 150 -8.06 14.93 -11.91
C LEU A 150 -8.44 15.80 -10.72
N GLY A 151 -8.26 17.13 -10.81
CA GLY A 151 -8.63 18.07 -9.75
C GLY A 151 -10.14 18.11 -9.50
N GLU A 152 -10.95 17.97 -10.54
CA GLU A 152 -12.42 17.89 -10.42
C GLU A 152 -12.87 16.56 -9.82
N ARG A 153 -12.21 15.47 -10.19
CA ARG A 153 -12.53 14.11 -9.71
C ARG A 153 -12.08 13.87 -8.27
N TYR A 154 -10.94 14.42 -7.91
CA TYR A 154 -10.30 14.25 -6.60
C TYR A 154 -10.00 15.64 -6.00
N PRO A 155 -11.01 16.36 -5.54
CA PRO A 155 -10.78 17.67 -4.94
C PRO A 155 -9.96 17.54 -3.66
N SER A 156 -9.02 18.46 -3.47
CA SER A 156 -8.25 18.51 -2.22
C SER A 156 -9.21 18.66 -1.04
N PRO A 157 -9.00 17.93 0.06
CA PRO A 157 -9.84 18.11 1.24
C PRO A 157 -9.75 19.58 1.68
N SER A 158 -10.90 20.18 1.89
CA SER A 158 -10.97 21.53 2.46
C SER A 158 -10.33 21.50 3.85
N ILE A 159 -9.34 22.36 4.04
CA ILE A 159 -8.71 22.58 5.35
C ILE A 159 -9.70 23.29 6.27
#